data_a5c19fc99412779cece5223cca44d77d
#
_entry.id   a5c19fc99412779cece5223cca44d77d
#
_cell.length_a   1.000
_cell.length_b   1.000
_cell.length_c   1.000
_cell.angle_alpha   90.00
_cell.angle_beta   90.00
_cell.angle_gamma   90.00
#
_symmetry.space_group_name_H-M   'P 1'
#
loop_
_entity.id
_entity.type
_entity.pdbx_description
1 polymer ?
#
loop_
_entity_poly.entity_id
_entity_poly.type
_entity_poly.pdbx_seq_one_letter_code
_entity_poly.pdbx_strand_id
1 'polypeptide(L)'
;IFGMVAGGIAMLAFLNASMAAATQRFMSYAEGEGNREKQRIIFNISVVLHLAIALVVAILLYAAAPFLFGHFLNIPEGRIFAARCVYWAMIASTVFSVLGVPYEAMLNAHENMLYFAVIGVLESFLKLGAALLVVHVLADKLILYGVLMAGISILAMTAMLVYCHRNYAECVIAPLRYWKKGVFREMGSFACWNFTVSASSMLSEYGVGIVLNHFFGVALNAAPAVAQQINGQTMAFSGTMLKALNPVISKSEGAGNRRLMLRASLSGCKFAYLLMAVFAIPLILEAPGLLGLWLHSVPAWAVLFCRLQLARTLMEQLFLSLGSAIYAEGNIRLYTLVKTGSGILFLGATYGFYSLGWTHFMFYVAAI
;
A
#
# COMPACT_ATOMS: atom_id res chain seq x y z
N ILE A 1 -19.91 -7.24 9.38
CA ILE A 1 -20.36 -6.73 8.07
C ILE A 1 -19.36 -5.75 7.49
N PHE A 2 -19.03 -4.64 8.19
CA PHE A 2 -18.07 -3.62 7.71
C PHE A 2 -16.73 -4.25 7.27
N GLY A 3 -16.11 -5.09 8.11
CA GLY A 3 -14.83 -5.74 7.80
C GLY A 3 -14.87 -6.68 6.59
N MET A 4 -15.99 -7.38 6.37
CA MET A 4 -16.16 -8.26 5.21
C MET A 4 -16.24 -7.47 3.91
N VAL A 5 -17.00 -6.37 3.93
CA VAL A 5 -17.13 -5.45 2.77
C VAL A 5 -15.80 -4.74 2.51
N ALA A 6 -15.13 -4.26 3.56
CA ALA A 6 -13.83 -3.60 3.48
C ALA A 6 -12.76 -4.50 2.87
N GLY A 7 -12.74 -5.79 3.23
CA GLY A 7 -11.78 -6.76 2.69
C GLY A 7 -11.85 -6.90 1.18
N GLY A 8 -13.06 -6.98 0.61
CA GLY A 8 -13.27 -7.04 -0.84
C GLY A 8 -12.78 -5.78 -1.57
N ILE A 9 -12.99 -4.61 -0.97
CA ILE A 9 -12.54 -3.32 -1.53
C ILE A 9 -11.02 -3.16 -1.42
N ALA A 10 -10.44 -3.61 -0.30
CA ALA A 10 -8.99 -3.53 -0.07
C ALA A 10 -8.17 -4.29 -1.13
N MET A 11 -8.74 -5.37 -1.71
CA MET A 11 -8.10 -6.09 -2.81
C MET A 11 -7.86 -5.23 -4.06
N LEU A 12 -8.63 -4.15 -4.24
CA LEU A 12 -8.45 -3.24 -5.39
C LEU A 12 -7.47 -2.08 -5.09
N ALA A 13 -7.06 -1.92 -3.82
CA ALA A 13 -6.15 -0.84 -3.40
C ALA A 13 -4.77 -0.94 -4.08
N PHE A 14 -4.30 -2.15 -4.44
CA PHE A 14 -3.01 -2.33 -5.10
C PHE A 14 -2.96 -1.70 -6.51
N LEU A 15 -4.09 -1.62 -7.22
CA LEU A 15 -4.18 -0.90 -8.50
C LEU A 15 -3.84 0.57 -8.32
N ASN A 16 -4.43 1.18 -7.28
CA ASN A 16 -4.17 2.58 -6.95
C ASN A 16 -2.72 2.80 -6.51
N ALA A 17 -2.17 1.92 -5.67
CA ALA A 17 -0.80 2.04 -5.15
C ALA A 17 0.25 2.06 -6.27
N SER A 18 0.08 1.25 -7.30
CA SER A 18 1.02 1.18 -8.43
C SER A 18 1.04 2.47 -9.25
N MET A 19 -0.13 3.08 -9.47
CA MET A 19 -0.23 4.35 -10.19
C MET A 19 0.20 5.53 -9.32
N ALA A 20 -0.09 5.50 -8.01
CA ALA A 20 0.36 6.50 -7.04
C ALA A 20 1.89 6.59 -7.01
N ALA A 21 2.58 5.44 -6.95
CA ALA A 21 4.05 5.39 -6.99
C ALA A 21 4.60 5.97 -8.31
N ALA A 22 3.97 5.68 -9.46
CA ALA A 22 4.32 6.28 -10.73
C ALA A 22 4.18 7.80 -10.69
N THR A 23 3.02 8.30 -10.29
CA THR A 23 2.73 9.73 -10.21
C THR A 23 3.71 10.46 -9.30
N GLN A 24 3.97 9.92 -8.10
CA GLN A 24 4.92 10.50 -7.16
C GLN A 24 6.33 10.57 -7.75
N ARG A 25 6.79 9.48 -8.37
CA ARG A 25 8.11 9.44 -9.01
C ARG A 25 8.25 10.52 -10.10
N PHE A 26 7.31 10.56 -11.05
CA PHE A 26 7.38 11.51 -12.16
C PHE A 26 7.28 12.96 -11.69
N MET A 27 6.44 13.24 -10.70
CA MET A 27 6.27 14.58 -10.13
C MET A 27 7.55 15.04 -9.42
N SER A 28 8.12 14.20 -8.54
CA SER A 28 9.35 14.52 -7.81
C SER A 28 10.55 14.64 -8.73
N TYR A 29 10.62 13.84 -9.79
CA TYR A 29 11.66 13.93 -10.81
C TYR A 29 11.59 15.28 -11.57
N ALA A 30 10.40 15.68 -12.01
CA ALA A 30 10.20 16.96 -12.70
C ALA A 30 10.45 18.17 -11.79
N GLU A 31 10.19 18.05 -10.48
CA GLU A 31 10.58 19.06 -9.48
C GLU A 31 12.10 19.18 -9.42
N GLY A 32 12.84 18.07 -9.42
CA GLY A 32 14.29 18.05 -9.47
C GLY A 32 14.86 18.70 -10.73
N GLU A 33 14.21 18.51 -11.90
CA GLU A 33 14.57 19.21 -13.14
C GLU A 33 14.28 20.73 -13.09
N GLY A 34 13.51 21.21 -12.12
CA GLY A 34 13.02 22.59 -12.07
C GLY A 34 12.02 22.93 -13.19
N ASN A 35 11.42 21.91 -13.81
CA ASN A 35 10.58 22.08 -15.00
C ASN A 35 9.10 22.12 -14.63
N ARG A 36 8.60 23.32 -14.32
CA ARG A 36 7.20 23.55 -13.95
C ARG A 36 6.19 23.18 -15.04
N GLU A 37 6.54 23.36 -16.31
CA GLU A 37 5.65 22.97 -17.40
C GLU A 37 5.49 21.44 -17.45
N LYS A 38 6.57 20.69 -17.27
CA LYS A 38 6.54 19.24 -17.17
C LYS A 38 5.70 18.76 -15.97
N GLN A 39 5.79 19.45 -14.84
CA GLN A 39 4.94 19.16 -13.68
C GLN A 39 3.45 19.37 -13.97
N ARG A 40 3.07 20.47 -14.64
CA ARG A 40 1.68 20.70 -15.08
C ARG A 40 1.17 19.57 -15.98
N ILE A 41 2.01 19.09 -16.91
CA ILE A 41 1.68 17.98 -17.80
C ILE A 41 1.46 16.70 -16.99
N ILE A 42 2.40 16.36 -16.10
CA ILE A 42 2.33 15.17 -15.25
C ILE A 42 1.10 15.23 -14.34
N PHE A 43 0.83 16.39 -13.72
CA PHE A 43 -0.34 16.59 -12.87
C PHE A 43 -1.65 16.33 -13.64
N ASN A 44 -1.83 16.94 -14.83
CA ASN A 44 -3.04 16.77 -15.63
C ASN A 44 -3.21 15.33 -16.13
N ILE A 45 -2.13 14.68 -16.57
CA ILE A 45 -2.16 13.26 -16.96
C ILE A 45 -2.51 12.39 -15.77
N SER A 46 -1.93 12.68 -14.59
CA SER A 46 -2.23 11.94 -13.36
C SER A 46 -3.70 12.09 -12.96
N VAL A 47 -4.27 13.29 -13.02
CA VAL A 47 -5.70 13.52 -12.73
C VAL A 47 -6.60 12.69 -13.66
N VAL A 48 -6.31 12.67 -14.96
CA VAL A 48 -7.07 11.87 -15.93
C VAL A 48 -6.93 10.38 -15.68
N LEU A 49 -5.71 9.91 -15.41
CA LEU A 49 -5.45 8.49 -15.12
C LEU A 49 -6.15 8.04 -13.83
N HIS A 50 -6.07 8.84 -12.77
CA HIS A 50 -6.75 8.49 -11.51
C HIS A 50 -8.27 8.62 -11.61
N LEU A 51 -8.79 9.54 -12.41
CA LEU A 51 -10.22 9.58 -12.72
C LEU A 51 -10.65 8.29 -13.46
N ALA A 52 -9.87 7.84 -14.45
CA ALA A 52 -10.15 6.60 -15.16
C ALA A 52 -10.10 5.38 -14.21
N ILE A 53 -9.08 5.30 -13.33
CA ILE A 53 -8.97 4.23 -12.31
C ILE A 53 -10.17 4.29 -11.36
N ALA A 54 -10.53 5.46 -10.85
CA ALA A 54 -11.68 5.64 -9.97
C ALA A 54 -12.98 5.16 -10.61
N LEU A 55 -13.21 5.48 -11.89
CA LEU A 55 -14.35 5.00 -12.66
C LEU A 55 -14.34 3.48 -12.84
N VAL A 56 -13.19 2.90 -13.21
CA VAL A 56 -13.06 1.44 -13.38
C VAL A 56 -13.34 0.74 -12.05
N VAL A 57 -12.75 1.20 -10.94
CA VAL A 57 -12.97 0.64 -9.61
C VAL A 57 -14.45 0.77 -9.20
N ALA A 58 -15.05 1.93 -9.42
CA ALA A 58 -16.47 2.15 -9.12
C ALA A 58 -17.38 1.22 -9.93
N ILE A 59 -17.12 1.04 -11.24
CA ILE A 59 -17.88 0.15 -12.12
C ILE A 59 -17.72 -1.32 -11.69
N LEU A 60 -16.49 -1.76 -11.40
CA LEU A 60 -16.23 -3.12 -10.94
C LEU A 60 -16.94 -3.42 -9.62
N LEU A 61 -16.87 -2.50 -8.66
CA LEU A 61 -17.56 -2.64 -7.38
C LEU A 61 -19.08 -2.58 -7.56
N TYR A 62 -19.58 -1.70 -8.44
CA TYR A 62 -21.01 -1.66 -8.77
C TYR A 62 -21.51 -2.99 -9.36
N ALA A 63 -20.77 -3.53 -10.31
CA ALA A 63 -21.09 -4.80 -10.96
C ALA A 63 -20.97 -6.00 -10.01
N ALA A 64 -20.04 -5.94 -9.03
CA ALA A 64 -19.87 -6.97 -8.02
C ALA A 64 -20.98 -6.97 -6.94
N ALA A 65 -21.70 -5.86 -6.74
CA ALA A 65 -22.69 -5.71 -5.69
C ALA A 65 -23.78 -6.82 -5.71
N PRO A 66 -24.47 -7.13 -6.83
CA PRO A 66 -25.49 -8.16 -6.84
C PRO A 66 -24.95 -9.55 -6.49
N PHE A 67 -23.74 -9.88 -6.94
CA PHE A 67 -23.09 -11.14 -6.61
C PHE A 67 -22.73 -11.22 -5.12
N LEU A 68 -22.14 -10.16 -4.58
CA LEU A 68 -21.75 -10.08 -3.17
C LEU A 68 -22.97 -10.21 -2.25
N PHE A 69 -24.04 -9.44 -2.49
CA PHE A 69 -25.22 -9.43 -1.64
C PHE A 69 -26.20 -10.58 -1.90
N GLY A 70 -26.13 -11.21 -3.09
CA GLY A 70 -27.03 -12.31 -3.44
C GLY A 70 -26.50 -13.69 -3.09
N HIS A 71 -25.17 -13.90 -3.19
CA HIS A 71 -24.60 -15.26 -3.12
C HIS A 71 -23.41 -15.40 -2.18
N PHE A 72 -22.63 -14.32 -1.95
CA PHE A 72 -21.36 -14.46 -1.26
C PHE A 72 -21.42 -14.03 0.21
N LEU A 73 -22.16 -12.96 0.52
CA LEU A 73 -22.24 -12.42 1.87
C LEU A 73 -23.46 -12.97 2.60
N ASN A 74 -23.22 -13.71 3.67
CA ASN A 74 -24.29 -14.19 4.53
C ASN A 74 -24.69 -13.08 5.53
N ILE A 75 -25.62 -12.21 5.12
CA ILE A 75 -26.09 -11.06 5.91
C ILE A 75 -27.54 -11.31 6.33
N PRO A 76 -27.88 -11.12 7.62
CA PRO A 76 -29.28 -11.21 8.07
C PRO A 76 -30.19 -10.27 7.27
N GLU A 77 -31.39 -10.73 6.87
CA GLU A 77 -32.30 -9.99 6.00
C GLU A 77 -32.60 -8.55 6.49
N GLY A 78 -32.81 -8.37 7.80
CA GLY A 78 -33.03 -7.05 8.40
C GLY A 78 -31.84 -6.09 8.36
N ARG A 79 -30.65 -6.55 7.93
CA ARG A 79 -29.41 -5.75 7.86
C ARG A 79 -28.90 -5.52 6.44
N ILE A 80 -29.57 -6.07 5.43
CA ILE A 80 -29.15 -5.93 4.02
C ILE A 80 -29.12 -4.46 3.59
N PHE A 81 -30.14 -3.68 3.97
CA PHE A 81 -30.18 -2.23 3.65
C PHE A 81 -28.99 -1.50 4.25
N ALA A 82 -28.71 -1.70 5.55
CA ALA A 82 -27.58 -1.06 6.20
C ALA A 82 -26.22 -1.47 5.58
N ALA A 83 -26.06 -2.75 5.24
CA ALA A 83 -24.88 -3.24 4.56
C ALA A 83 -24.68 -2.62 3.16
N ARG A 84 -25.75 -2.44 2.39
CA ARG A 84 -25.71 -1.72 1.10
C ARG A 84 -25.32 -0.26 1.27
N CYS A 85 -25.90 0.45 2.23
CA CYS A 85 -25.52 1.85 2.51
C CYS A 85 -24.03 1.98 2.83
N VAL A 86 -23.50 1.10 3.67
CA VAL A 86 -22.06 1.06 3.99
C VAL A 86 -21.22 0.73 2.75
N TYR A 87 -21.65 -0.21 1.93
CA TYR A 87 -20.96 -0.56 0.70
C TYR A 87 -20.82 0.65 -0.23
N TRP A 88 -21.90 1.39 -0.45
CA TRP A 88 -21.87 2.60 -1.27
C TRP A 88 -21.03 3.71 -0.66
N ALA A 89 -21.09 3.90 0.66
CA ALA A 89 -20.24 4.84 1.37
C ALA A 89 -18.74 4.48 1.21
N MET A 90 -18.39 3.21 1.27
CA MET A 90 -17.02 2.74 1.07
C MET A 90 -16.55 2.90 -0.38
N ILE A 91 -17.43 2.66 -1.37
CA ILE A 91 -17.11 2.96 -2.78
C ILE A 91 -16.80 4.45 -2.93
N ALA A 92 -17.64 5.32 -2.39
CA ALA A 92 -17.42 6.76 -2.42
C ALA A 92 -16.08 7.13 -1.77
N SER A 93 -15.80 6.63 -0.56
CA SER A 93 -14.53 6.84 0.13
C SER A 93 -13.33 6.40 -0.73
N THR A 94 -13.41 5.24 -1.38
CA THR A 94 -12.35 4.72 -2.25
C THR A 94 -12.14 5.60 -3.47
N VAL A 95 -13.21 6.02 -4.14
CA VAL A 95 -13.15 6.93 -5.30
C VAL A 95 -12.46 8.25 -4.92
N PHE A 96 -12.88 8.88 -3.82
CA PHE A 96 -12.26 10.13 -3.38
C PHE A 96 -10.80 9.95 -2.94
N SER A 97 -10.45 8.82 -2.32
CA SER A 97 -9.07 8.48 -2.00
C SER A 97 -8.21 8.38 -3.25
N VAL A 98 -8.70 7.70 -4.30
CA VAL A 98 -8.01 7.59 -5.59
C VAL A 98 -7.82 8.96 -6.25
N LEU A 99 -8.85 9.81 -6.24
CA LEU A 99 -8.79 11.17 -6.81
C LEU A 99 -7.86 12.10 -6.01
N GLY A 100 -7.55 11.78 -4.75
CA GLY A 100 -6.60 12.51 -3.92
C GLY A 100 -5.13 12.28 -4.28
N VAL A 101 -4.79 11.17 -4.96
CA VAL A 101 -3.41 10.77 -5.24
C VAL A 101 -2.59 11.81 -6.00
N PRO A 102 -3.07 12.50 -7.05
CA PRO A 102 -2.30 13.54 -7.72
C PRO A 102 -1.89 14.69 -6.79
N TYR A 103 -2.73 15.03 -5.81
CA TYR A 103 -2.47 16.08 -4.82
C TYR A 103 -1.48 15.60 -3.75
N GLU A 104 -1.60 14.36 -3.30
CA GLU A 104 -0.61 13.73 -2.43
C GLU A 104 0.77 13.69 -3.09
N ALA A 105 0.83 13.33 -4.36
CA ALA A 105 2.08 13.31 -5.13
C ALA A 105 2.70 14.71 -5.27
N MET A 106 1.86 15.75 -5.41
CA MET A 106 2.32 17.14 -5.45
C MET A 106 2.91 17.59 -4.11
N LEU A 107 2.21 17.33 -2.99
CA LEU A 107 2.72 17.60 -1.64
C LEU A 107 4.06 16.91 -1.38
N ASN A 108 4.17 15.65 -1.78
CA ASN A 108 5.38 14.85 -1.62
C ASN A 108 6.53 15.38 -2.50
N ALA A 109 6.25 15.78 -3.75
CA ALA A 109 7.27 16.35 -4.65
C ALA A 109 7.88 17.65 -4.11
N HIS A 110 7.05 18.49 -3.50
CA HIS A 110 7.49 19.70 -2.81
C HIS A 110 8.02 19.45 -1.39
N GLU A 111 8.17 18.19 -0.99
CA GLU A 111 8.66 17.79 0.35
C GLU A 111 7.83 18.37 1.51
N ASN A 112 6.56 18.72 1.26
CA ASN A 112 5.64 19.29 2.26
C ASN A 112 5.04 18.20 3.15
N MET A 113 5.92 17.46 3.82
CA MET A 113 5.54 16.33 4.68
C MET A 113 4.77 16.77 5.92
N LEU A 114 5.00 18.01 6.40
CA LEU A 114 4.29 18.53 7.56
C LEU A 114 2.79 18.65 7.29
N TYR A 115 2.40 19.25 6.16
CA TYR A 115 0.99 19.38 5.82
C TYR A 115 0.32 18.01 5.63
N PHE A 116 1.01 17.11 4.91
CA PHE A 116 0.54 15.74 4.73
C PHE A 116 0.34 15.01 6.08
N ALA A 117 1.30 15.13 7.00
CA ALA A 117 1.22 14.54 8.33
C ALA A 117 0.08 15.14 9.17
N VAL A 118 -0.12 16.46 9.12
CA VAL A 118 -1.22 17.13 9.83
C VAL A 118 -2.57 16.62 9.34
N ILE A 119 -2.77 16.52 8.02
CA ILE A 119 -4.03 15.95 7.47
C ILE A 119 -4.22 14.51 7.93
N GLY A 120 -3.18 13.67 7.91
CA GLY A 120 -3.27 12.27 8.36
C GLY A 120 -3.59 12.14 9.86
N VAL A 121 -3.02 12.99 10.68
CA VAL A 121 -3.32 13.05 12.13
C VAL A 121 -4.76 13.49 12.36
N LEU A 122 -5.21 14.57 11.72
CA LEU A 122 -6.59 15.03 11.79
C LEU A 122 -7.58 13.98 11.32
N GLU A 123 -7.29 13.31 10.20
CA GLU A 123 -8.09 12.19 9.70
C GLU A 123 -8.21 11.07 10.73
N SER A 124 -7.11 10.72 11.41
CA SER A 124 -7.09 9.69 12.45
C SER A 124 -7.94 10.09 13.66
N PHE A 125 -7.85 11.34 14.12
CA PHE A 125 -8.70 11.85 15.21
C PHE A 125 -10.18 11.91 14.81
N LEU A 126 -10.50 12.32 13.59
CA LEU A 126 -11.86 12.33 13.07
C LEU A 126 -12.45 10.91 13.01
N LYS A 127 -11.66 9.92 12.58
CA LYS A 127 -12.07 8.50 12.56
C LYS A 127 -12.32 7.97 13.98
N LEU A 128 -11.45 8.31 14.93
CA LEU A 128 -11.65 7.96 16.34
C LEU A 128 -12.91 8.64 16.88
N GLY A 129 -13.08 9.94 16.63
CA GLY A 129 -14.27 10.69 17.03
C GLY A 129 -15.55 10.11 16.45
N ALA A 130 -15.54 9.73 15.17
CA ALA A 130 -16.66 9.05 14.51
C ALA A 130 -16.99 7.72 15.19
N ALA A 131 -15.97 6.91 15.52
CA ALA A 131 -16.17 5.64 16.22
C ALA A 131 -16.80 5.82 17.60
N LEU A 132 -16.36 6.82 18.37
CA LEU A 132 -16.91 7.14 19.68
C LEU A 132 -18.33 7.72 19.57
N LEU A 133 -18.57 8.60 18.62
CA LEU A 133 -19.88 9.23 18.40
C LEU A 133 -20.96 8.19 18.07
N VAL A 134 -20.64 7.21 17.24
CA VAL A 134 -21.58 6.14 16.82
C VAL A 134 -22.07 5.32 18.03
N VAL A 135 -21.29 5.20 19.10
CA VAL A 135 -21.70 4.46 20.31
C VAL A 135 -22.88 5.14 21.00
N HIS A 136 -22.92 6.48 21.01
CA HIS A 136 -23.88 7.31 21.76
C HIS A 136 -25.13 7.72 20.97
N VAL A 137 -25.17 7.48 19.66
CA VAL A 137 -26.31 7.88 18.81
C VAL A 137 -27.32 6.73 18.68
N LEU A 138 -28.62 7.09 18.69
CA LEU A 138 -29.75 6.13 18.55
C LEU A 138 -30.00 5.66 17.09
N ALA A 139 -29.36 6.30 16.11
CA ALA A 139 -29.47 5.91 14.70
C ALA A 139 -28.80 4.56 14.42
N ASP A 140 -29.02 4.00 13.22
CA ASP A 140 -28.32 2.79 12.78
C ASP A 140 -26.80 3.00 12.76
N LYS A 141 -26.14 2.39 13.75
CA LYS A 141 -24.70 2.57 13.99
C LYS A 141 -23.84 2.21 12.79
N LEU A 142 -24.27 1.21 12.01
CA LEU A 142 -23.53 0.73 10.84
C LEU A 142 -23.57 1.74 9.70
N ILE A 143 -24.75 2.28 9.41
CA ILE A 143 -24.94 3.30 8.36
C ILE A 143 -24.21 4.58 8.73
N LEU A 144 -24.41 5.07 9.97
CA LEU A 144 -23.78 6.29 10.43
C LEU A 144 -22.24 6.20 10.35
N TYR A 145 -21.67 5.07 10.81
CA TYR A 145 -20.22 4.84 10.74
C TYR A 145 -19.71 4.87 9.28
N GLY A 146 -20.37 4.18 8.36
CA GLY A 146 -19.99 4.17 6.95
C GLY A 146 -20.03 5.56 6.31
N VAL A 147 -21.08 6.33 6.57
CA VAL A 147 -21.25 7.70 6.04
C VAL A 147 -20.19 8.65 6.62
N LEU A 148 -19.91 8.56 7.92
CA LEU A 148 -18.87 9.37 8.56
C LEU A 148 -17.49 9.07 7.98
N MET A 149 -17.16 7.79 7.76
CA MET A 149 -15.89 7.40 7.14
C MET A 149 -15.74 7.96 5.71
N ALA A 150 -16.80 7.89 4.91
CA ALA A 150 -16.80 8.50 3.58
C ALA A 150 -16.65 10.03 3.65
N GLY A 151 -17.37 10.69 4.55
CA GLY A 151 -17.26 12.12 4.79
C GLY A 151 -15.85 12.57 5.18
N ILE A 152 -15.18 11.82 6.04
CA ILE A 152 -13.79 12.08 6.46
C ILE A 152 -12.84 11.98 5.26
N SER A 153 -12.99 10.95 4.41
CA SER A 153 -12.16 10.80 3.20
C SER A 153 -12.36 11.95 2.22
N ILE A 154 -13.60 12.42 2.05
CA ILE A 154 -13.94 13.56 1.19
C ILE A 154 -13.30 14.84 1.76
N LEU A 155 -13.39 15.05 3.08
CA LEU A 155 -12.77 16.21 3.75
C LEU A 155 -11.25 16.22 3.59
N ALA A 156 -10.60 15.09 3.81
CA ALA A 156 -9.14 14.97 3.67
C ALA A 156 -8.70 15.28 2.23
N MET A 157 -9.37 14.68 1.23
CA MET A 157 -9.11 14.97 -0.19
C MET A 157 -9.36 16.45 -0.52
N THR A 158 -10.46 17.03 -0.08
CA THR A 158 -10.80 18.44 -0.34
C THR A 158 -9.77 19.38 0.30
N ALA A 159 -9.30 19.09 1.52
CA ALA A 159 -8.26 19.86 2.17
C ALA A 159 -6.95 19.85 1.37
N MET A 160 -6.51 18.68 0.90
CA MET A 160 -5.32 18.56 0.04
C MET A 160 -5.51 19.31 -1.30
N LEU A 161 -6.67 19.17 -1.94
CA LEU A 161 -7.04 19.86 -3.19
C LEU A 161 -6.94 21.38 -3.03
N VAL A 162 -7.64 21.93 -2.03
CA VAL A 162 -7.67 23.39 -1.78
C VAL A 162 -6.28 23.93 -1.50
N TYR A 163 -5.51 23.22 -0.67
CA TYR A 163 -4.14 23.62 -0.35
C TYR A 163 -3.25 23.62 -1.59
N CYS A 164 -3.26 22.56 -2.40
CA CYS A 164 -2.42 22.44 -3.58
C CYS A 164 -2.77 23.52 -4.62
N HIS A 165 -4.04 23.78 -4.88
CA HIS A 165 -4.44 24.82 -5.82
C HIS A 165 -4.12 26.24 -5.36
N ARG A 166 -4.04 26.49 -4.04
CA ARG A 166 -3.67 27.79 -3.49
C ARG A 166 -2.16 28.05 -3.46
N ASN A 167 -1.36 27.01 -3.23
CA ASN A 167 0.06 27.16 -2.96
C ASN A 167 0.97 26.74 -4.12
N TYR A 168 0.48 25.92 -5.05
CA TYR A 168 1.30 25.40 -6.16
C TYR A 168 0.72 25.82 -7.51
N ALA A 169 1.49 26.67 -8.23
CA ALA A 169 1.10 27.20 -9.55
C ALA A 169 1.02 26.10 -10.64
N GLU A 170 1.54 24.91 -10.34
CA GLU A 170 1.51 23.72 -11.21
C GLU A 170 0.18 22.99 -11.15
N CYS A 171 -0.60 23.16 -10.08
CA CYS A 171 -1.90 22.55 -9.88
C CYS A 171 -3.00 23.27 -10.67
N VAL A 172 -2.95 23.19 -11.98
CA VAL A 172 -3.97 23.75 -12.89
C VAL A 172 -4.64 22.60 -13.64
N ILE A 173 -5.96 22.44 -13.45
CA ILE A 173 -6.74 21.41 -14.15
C ILE A 173 -7.10 21.94 -15.55
N ALA A 174 -6.32 21.55 -16.54
CA ALA A 174 -6.56 21.86 -17.96
C ALA A 174 -6.04 20.70 -18.84
N PRO A 175 -6.67 19.51 -18.77
CA PRO A 175 -6.15 18.31 -19.42
C PRO A 175 -6.01 18.44 -20.93
N LEU A 176 -6.89 19.15 -21.60
CA LEU A 176 -6.83 19.39 -23.05
C LEU A 176 -5.60 20.21 -23.45
N ARG A 177 -5.16 21.15 -22.60
CA ARG A 177 -3.99 22.02 -22.86
C ARG A 177 -2.67 21.31 -22.55
N TYR A 178 -2.63 20.52 -21.49
CA TYR A 178 -1.39 19.90 -20.96
C TYR A 178 -1.31 18.40 -21.30
N TRP A 179 -2.01 17.93 -22.33
CA TRP A 179 -1.93 16.55 -22.76
C TRP A 179 -0.69 16.30 -23.64
N LYS A 180 0.23 15.44 -23.19
CA LYS A 180 1.36 14.95 -24.00
C LYS A 180 1.34 13.42 -24.06
N LYS A 181 1.06 12.87 -25.22
CA LYS A 181 0.96 11.40 -25.45
C LYS A 181 2.23 10.64 -25.04
N GLY A 182 3.40 11.25 -25.22
CA GLY A 182 4.68 10.65 -24.80
C GLY A 182 4.74 10.43 -23.28
N VAL A 183 4.42 11.45 -22.49
CA VAL A 183 4.42 11.38 -21.02
C VAL A 183 3.35 10.42 -20.52
N PHE A 184 2.15 10.44 -21.12
CA PHE A 184 1.08 9.49 -20.82
C PHE A 184 1.54 8.04 -21.00
N ARG A 185 2.19 7.74 -22.16
CA ARG A 185 2.69 6.39 -22.44
C ARG A 185 3.82 5.98 -21.47
N GLU A 186 4.69 6.90 -21.13
CA GLU A 186 5.80 6.65 -20.20
C GLU A 186 5.26 6.36 -18.79
N MET A 187 4.38 7.21 -18.25
CA MET A 187 3.73 7.01 -16.95
C MET A 187 2.92 5.72 -16.91
N GLY A 188 2.13 5.45 -17.94
CA GLY A 188 1.35 4.21 -18.04
C GLY A 188 2.22 2.97 -18.11
N SER A 189 3.28 2.98 -18.93
CA SER A 189 4.24 1.87 -18.98
C SER A 189 4.90 1.60 -17.64
N PHE A 190 5.36 2.66 -16.96
CA PHE A 190 5.96 2.54 -15.64
C PHE A 190 4.96 1.97 -14.62
N ALA A 191 3.72 2.46 -14.62
CA ALA A 191 2.67 1.95 -13.74
C ALA A 191 2.35 0.47 -14.01
N CYS A 192 2.31 0.04 -15.29
CA CYS A 192 2.11 -1.37 -15.65
C CYS A 192 3.25 -2.27 -15.13
N TRP A 193 4.51 -1.85 -15.28
CA TRP A 193 5.64 -2.59 -14.73
C TRP A 193 5.59 -2.65 -13.20
N ASN A 194 5.28 -1.53 -12.55
CA ASN A 194 5.13 -1.49 -11.08
C ASN A 194 3.96 -2.36 -10.60
N PHE A 195 2.85 -2.37 -11.33
CA PHE A 195 1.73 -3.27 -11.08
C PHE A 195 2.16 -4.74 -11.15
N THR A 196 2.98 -5.12 -12.14
CA THR A 196 3.50 -6.49 -12.27
C THR A 196 4.33 -6.88 -11.04
N VAL A 197 5.17 -5.97 -10.52
CA VAL A 197 5.92 -6.21 -9.27
C VAL A 197 4.97 -6.43 -8.10
N SER A 198 3.98 -5.56 -7.94
CA SER A 198 3.02 -5.64 -6.83
C SER A 198 2.18 -6.91 -6.89
N ALA A 199 1.68 -7.26 -8.07
CA ALA A 199 0.92 -8.48 -8.29
C ALA A 199 1.75 -9.75 -8.02
N SER A 200 3.00 -9.77 -8.46
CA SER A 200 3.93 -10.87 -8.18
C SER A 200 4.24 -11.01 -6.70
N SER A 201 4.43 -9.90 -5.99
CA SER A 201 4.66 -9.90 -4.54
C SER A 201 3.46 -10.45 -3.79
N MET A 202 2.24 -10.02 -4.16
CA MET A 202 1.00 -10.57 -3.58
C MET A 202 0.84 -12.07 -3.88
N LEU A 203 1.11 -12.48 -5.12
CA LEU A 203 1.05 -13.89 -5.49
C LEU A 203 2.04 -14.75 -4.67
N SER A 204 3.25 -14.24 -4.47
CA SER A 204 4.25 -14.92 -3.65
C SER A 204 3.81 -15.02 -2.19
N GLU A 205 3.28 -13.95 -1.62
CA GLU A 205 2.86 -13.88 -0.22
C GLU A 205 1.65 -14.79 0.06
N TYR A 206 0.56 -14.65 -0.70
CA TYR A 206 -0.63 -15.49 -0.55
C TYR A 206 -0.42 -16.91 -1.07
N GLY A 207 0.41 -17.08 -2.11
CA GLY A 207 0.74 -18.36 -2.70
C GLY A 207 1.42 -19.30 -1.71
N VAL A 208 2.33 -18.80 -0.87
CA VAL A 208 2.94 -19.57 0.22
C VAL A 208 1.88 -20.13 1.17
N GLY A 209 0.88 -19.31 1.55
CA GLY A 209 -0.24 -19.76 2.39
C GLY A 209 -1.06 -20.87 1.76
N ILE A 210 -1.29 -20.81 0.45
CA ILE A 210 -2.02 -21.87 -0.29
C ILE A 210 -1.20 -23.15 -0.33
N VAL A 211 0.11 -23.06 -0.62
CA VAL A 211 1.02 -24.20 -0.65
C VAL A 211 1.14 -24.85 0.73
N LEU A 212 1.30 -24.06 1.80
CA LEU A 212 1.32 -24.55 3.18
C LEU A 212 0.02 -25.28 3.54
N ASN A 213 -1.14 -24.71 3.16
CA ASN A 213 -2.42 -25.34 3.41
C ASN A 213 -2.57 -26.69 2.70
N HIS A 214 -2.07 -26.78 1.48
CA HIS A 214 -2.12 -28.02 0.68
C HIS A 214 -1.34 -29.17 1.34
N PHE A 215 -0.14 -28.90 1.86
CA PHE A 215 0.73 -29.95 2.42
C PHE A 215 0.51 -30.20 3.92
N PHE A 216 0.14 -29.19 4.69
CA PHE A 216 0.12 -29.24 6.17
C PHE A 216 -1.24 -28.91 6.78
N GLY A 217 -2.23 -28.55 5.95
CA GLY A 217 -3.58 -28.24 6.39
C GLY A 217 -3.77 -26.84 6.98
N VAL A 218 -5.04 -26.51 7.27
CA VAL A 218 -5.48 -25.18 7.72
C VAL A 218 -4.89 -24.77 9.08
N ALA A 219 -4.70 -25.75 9.98
CA ALA A 219 -4.23 -25.48 11.34
C ALA A 219 -2.85 -24.82 11.37
N LEU A 220 -1.96 -25.19 10.44
CA LEU A 220 -0.62 -24.59 10.36
C LEU A 220 -0.66 -23.14 9.85
N ASN A 221 -1.64 -22.77 9.02
CA ASN A 221 -1.73 -21.43 8.44
C ASN A 221 -1.95 -20.31 9.48
N ALA A 222 -2.41 -20.66 10.69
CA ALA A 222 -2.53 -19.68 11.77
C ALA A 222 -1.15 -19.12 12.20
N ALA A 223 -0.09 -19.92 12.16
CA ALA A 223 1.24 -19.50 12.58
C ALA A 223 1.87 -18.44 11.66
N PRO A 224 1.96 -18.62 10.33
CA PRO A 224 2.44 -17.56 9.43
C PRO A 224 1.51 -16.34 9.40
N ALA A 225 0.19 -16.48 9.60
CA ALA A 225 -0.73 -15.34 9.67
C ALA A 225 -0.41 -14.43 10.86
N VAL A 226 -0.14 -15.01 12.04
CA VAL A 226 0.32 -14.26 13.23
C VAL A 226 1.66 -13.58 12.96
N ALA A 227 2.62 -14.30 12.38
CA ALA A 227 3.93 -13.76 12.02
C ALA A 227 3.81 -12.57 11.05
N GLN A 228 2.94 -12.68 10.04
CA GLN A 228 2.70 -11.63 9.06
C GLN A 228 2.03 -10.40 9.67
N GLN A 229 1.13 -10.58 10.64
CA GLN A 229 0.50 -9.45 11.33
C GLN A 229 1.50 -8.63 12.13
N ILE A 230 2.40 -9.29 12.89
CA ILE A 230 3.49 -8.62 13.61
C ILE A 230 4.44 -7.93 12.64
N ASN A 231 4.84 -8.63 11.59
CA ASN A 231 5.72 -8.10 10.56
C ASN A 231 5.13 -6.85 9.89
N GLY A 232 3.86 -6.87 9.53
CA GLY A 232 3.17 -5.74 8.92
C GLY A 232 3.19 -4.48 9.77
N GLN A 233 2.95 -4.61 11.08
CA GLN A 233 3.02 -3.47 12.02
C GLN A 233 4.46 -2.93 12.14
N THR A 234 5.44 -3.81 12.21
CA THR A 234 6.85 -3.41 12.31
C THR A 234 7.35 -2.75 11.02
N MET A 235 6.95 -3.26 9.86
CA MET A 235 7.28 -2.66 8.55
C MET A 235 6.63 -1.30 8.32
N ALA A 236 5.53 -0.96 8.99
CA ALA A 236 4.89 0.35 8.86
C ALA A 236 5.84 1.50 9.20
N PHE A 237 6.76 1.31 10.15
CA PHE A 237 7.78 2.31 10.51
C PHE A 237 8.75 2.56 9.35
N SER A 238 9.32 1.50 8.78
CA SER A 238 10.22 1.62 7.61
C SER A 238 9.49 2.18 6.39
N GLY A 239 8.25 1.78 6.17
CA GLY A 239 7.40 2.29 5.10
C GLY A 239 7.14 3.80 5.19
N THR A 240 6.90 4.30 6.41
CA THR A 240 6.71 5.75 6.64
C THR A 240 7.98 6.53 6.36
N MET A 241 9.13 6.02 6.81
CA MET A 241 10.43 6.61 6.52
C MET A 241 10.69 6.64 4.99
N LEU A 242 10.39 5.55 4.31
CA LEU A 242 10.60 5.46 2.86
C LEU A 242 9.70 6.44 2.09
N LYS A 243 8.46 6.66 2.53
CA LYS A 243 7.57 7.67 1.95
C LYS A 243 8.19 9.07 1.98
N ALA A 244 8.88 9.43 3.07
CA ALA A 244 9.57 10.71 3.17
C ALA A 244 10.84 10.78 2.33
N LEU A 245 11.52 9.66 2.12
CA LEU A 245 12.80 9.60 1.39
C LEU A 245 12.63 9.50 -0.12
N ASN A 246 11.59 8.85 -0.60
CA ASN A 246 11.34 8.64 -2.04
C ASN A 246 11.30 9.93 -2.87
N PRO A 247 10.66 11.03 -2.45
CA PRO A 247 10.71 12.29 -3.18
C PRO A 247 12.12 12.84 -3.29
N VAL A 248 12.91 12.80 -2.22
CA VAL A 248 14.30 13.27 -2.19
C VAL A 248 15.17 12.49 -3.17
N ILE A 249 15.02 11.16 -3.22
CA ILE A 249 15.74 10.29 -4.14
C ILE A 249 15.37 10.62 -5.60
N SER A 250 14.06 10.70 -5.90
CA SER A 250 13.57 10.98 -7.26
C SER A 250 13.92 12.40 -7.73
N LYS A 251 13.84 13.39 -6.85
CA LYS A 251 14.21 14.77 -7.11
C LYS A 251 15.72 14.92 -7.36
N SER A 252 16.55 14.21 -6.59
CA SER A 252 18.00 14.22 -6.77
C SER A 252 18.40 13.65 -8.13
N GLU A 253 17.75 12.58 -8.59
CA GLU A 253 17.97 12.02 -9.93
C GLU A 253 17.50 12.99 -11.01
N GLY A 254 16.33 13.61 -10.85
CA GLY A 254 15.82 14.63 -11.77
C GLY A 254 16.74 15.85 -11.90
N ALA A 255 17.40 16.26 -10.82
CA ALA A 255 18.42 17.30 -10.82
C ALA A 255 19.78 16.87 -11.41
N GLY A 256 19.90 15.63 -11.90
CA GLY A 256 21.16 15.07 -12.39
C GLY A 256 22.19 14.76 -11.30
N ASN A 257 21.81 14.86 -10.03
CA ASN A 257 22.71 14.61 -8.89
C ASN A 257 22.65 13.15 -8.44
N ARG A 258 23.12 12.24 -9.29
CA ARG A 258 23.13 10.79 -9.05
C ARG A 258 23.91 10.41 -7.79
N ARG A 259 24.95 11.19 -7.44
CA ARG A 259 25.71 10.96 -6.21
C ARG A 259 24.87 11.18 -4.95
N LEU A 260 24.06 12.23 -4.94
CA LEU A 260 23.15 12.52 -3.84
C LEU A 260 22.02 11.46 -3.77
N MET A 261 21.46 11.10 -4.91
CA MET A 261 20.43 10.05 -5.02
C MET A 261 20.93 8.72 -4.41
N LEU A 262 22.13 8.25 -4.80
CA LEU A 262 22.71 7.03 -4.28
C LEU A 262 23.06 7.14 -2.78
N ARG A 263 23.60 8.28 -2.33
CA ARG A 263 23.88 8.52 -0.90
C ARG A 263 22.60 8.50 -0.08
N ALA A 264 21.53 9.14 -0.54
CA ALA A 264 20.23 9.13 0.13
C ALA A 264 19.66 7.71 0.21
N SER A 265 19.76 6.93 -0.87
CA SER A 265 19.30 5.55 -0.91
C SER A 265 20.08 4.64 0.04
N LEU A 266 21.42 4.72 0.07
CA LEU A 266 22.26 3.92 0.98
C LEU A 266 22.01 4.30 2.44
N SER A 267 21.89 5.60 2.74
CA SER A 267 21.51 6.07 4.07
C SER A 267 20.12 5.59 4.46
N GLY A 268 19.18 5.59 3.51
CA GLY A 268 17.84 5.05 3.69
C GLY A 268 17.85 3.56 4.08
N CYS A 269 18.65 2.73 3.41
CA CYS A 269 18.82 1.32 3.78
C CYS A 269 19.35 1.17 5.21
N LYS A 270 20.40 1.94 5.56
CA LYS A 270 20.96 1.93 6.91
C LYS A 270 19.93 2.30 7.97
N PHE A 271 19.22 3.41 7.78
CA PHE A 271 18.21 3.86 8.74
C PHE A 271 17.00 2.94 8.80
N ALA A 272 16.55 2.36 7.66
CA ALA A 272 15.47 1.38 7.62
C ALA A 272 15.84 0.14 8.46
N TYR A 273 17.07 -0.38 8.27
CA TYR A 273 17.58 -1.51 9.05
C TYR A 273 17.64 -1.19 10.55
N LEU A 274 18.23 -0.05 10.92
CA LEU A 274 18.37 0.33 12.33
C LEU A 274 16.99 0.54 12.99
N LEU A 275 16.08 1.23 12.30
CA LEU A 275 14.72 1.45 12.80
C LEU A 275 13.97 0.14 12.98
N MET A 276 14.08 -0.76 12.00
CA MET A 276 13.47 -2.09 12.08
C MET A 276 14.11 -2.93 13.20
N ALA A 277 15.44 -2.87 13.35
CA ALA A 277 16.18 -3.63 14.35
C ALA A 277 15.78 -3.27 15.79
N VAL A 278 15.51 -1.99 16.07
CA VAL A 278 15.04 -1.54 17.39
C VAL A 278 13.77 -2.27 17.82
N PHE A 279 12.87 -2.57 16.88
CA PHE A 279 11.64 -3.29 17.18
C PHE A 279 11.79 -4.80 17.00
N ALA A 280 12.41 -5.23 15.89
CA ALA A 280 12.45 -6.63 15.52
C ALA A 280 13.35 -7.47 16.46
N ILE A 281 14.48 -6.93 16.94
CA ILE A 281 15.37 -7.69 17.80
C ILE A 281 14.70 -8.04 19.15
N PRO A 282 14.12 -7.09 19.91
CA PRO A 282 13.36 -7.42 21.11
C PRO A 282 12.20 -8.39 20.84
N LEU A 283 11.46 -8.19 19.73
CA LEU A 283 10.36 -9.07 19.34
C LEU A 283 10.83 -10.50 19.02
N ILE A 284 12.00 -10.68 18.40
CA ILE A 284 12.59 -11.99 18.14
C ILE A 284 12.96 -12.70 19.44
N LEU A 285 13.57 -11.97 20.39
CA LEU A 285 14.00 -12.52 21.67
C LEU A 285 12.80 -12.91 22.54
N GLU A 286 11.87 -11.98 22.73
CA GLU A 286 10.70 -12.11 23.60
C GLU A 286 9.44 -12.64 22.90
N ALA A 287 9.57 -13.21 21.70
CA ALA A 287 8.44 -13.73 20.93
C ALA A 287 7.50 -14.66 21.74
N PRO A 288 8.00 -15.59 22.60
CA PRO A 288 7.11 -16.43 23.40
C PRO A 288 6.27 -15.65 24.40
N GLY A 289 6.87 -14.70 25.12
CA GLY A 289 6.19 -13.86 26.11
C GLY A 289 5.17 -12.93 25.44
N LEU A 290 5.56 -12.29 24.35
CA LEU A 290 4.67 -11.39 23.60
C LEU A 290 3.46 -12.12 23.02
N LEU A 291 3.68 -13.28 22.39
CA LEU A 291 2.58 -14.07 21.83
C LEU A 291 1.66 -14.62 22.91
N GLY A 292 2.21 -15.03 24.06
CA GLY A 292 1.41 -15.48 25.20
C GLY A 292 0.57 -14.37 25.85
N LEU A 293 1.06 -13.12 25.81
CA LEU A 293 0.32 -11.96 26.31
C LEU A 293 -0.80 -11.53 25.34
N TRP A 294 -0.53 -11.64 24.03
CA TRP A 294 -1.46 -11.16 23.00
C TRP A 294 -2.53 -12.18 22.62
N LEU A 295 -2.17 -13.48 22.57
CA LEU A 295 -3.07 -14.54 22.13
C LEU A 295 -3.50 -15.41 23.31
N HIS A 296 -4.80 -15.72 23.40
CA HIS A 296 -5.32 -16.66 24.41
C HIS A 296 -4.75 -18.08 24.26
N SER A 297 -4.49 -18.49 23.00
CA SER A 297 -3.79 -19.73 22.67
C SER A 297 -2.80 -19.46 21.55
N VAL A 298 -1.53 -19.74 21.80
CA VAL A 298 -0.47 -19.53 20.81
C VAL A 298 -0.48 -20.71 19.85
N PRO A 299 -0.67 -20.49 18.52
CA PRO A 299 -0.64 -21.56 17.53
C PRO A 299 0.72 -22.28 17.55
N ALA A 300 0.70 -23.60 17.32
CA ALA A 300 1.92 -24.35 17.17
C ALA A 300 2.83 -23.69 16.10
N TRP A 301 4.13 -23.60 16.39
CA TRP A 301 5.14 -22.99 15.52
C TRP A 301 5.07 -21.47 15.33
N ALA A 302 4.06 -20.76 15.86
CA ALA A 302 3.92 -19.31 15.69
C ALA A 302 5.17 -18.55 16.16
N VAL A 303 5.79 -18.95 17.26
CA VAL A 303 7.04 -18.35 17.77
C VAL A 303 8.18 -18.46 16.74
N LEU A 304 8.37 -19.65 16.16
CA LEU A 304 9.41 -19.88 15.16
C LEU A 304 9.14 -19.07 13.89
N PHE A 305 7.90 -19.09 13.40
CA PHE A 305 7.51 -18.33 12.22
C PHE A 305 7.69 -16.82 12.43
N CYS A 306 7.35 -16.28 13.60
CA CYS A 306 7.57 -14.86 13.93
C CYS A 306 9.07 -14.52 13.90
N ARG A 307 9.91 -15.34 14.52
CA ARG A 307 11.37 -15.14 14.53
C ARG A 307 11.97 -15.15 13.13
N LEU A 308 11.63 -16.14 12.33
CA LEU A 308 12.13 -16.27 10.96
C LEU A 308 11.64 -15.15 10.06
N GLN A 309 10.35 -14.77 10.18
CA GLN A 309 9.78 -13.66 9.41
C GLN A 309 10.47 -12.33 9.73
N LEU A 310 10.65 -12.01 11.01
CA LEU A 310 11.32 -10.78 11.43
C LEU A 310 12.81 -10.77 11.03
N ALA A 311 13.52 -11.91 11.15
CA ALA A 311 14.89 -12.04 10.69
C ALA A 311 15.02 -11.81 9.18
N ARG A 312 14.16 -12.44 8.38
CA ARG A 312 14.06 -12.21 6.93
C ARG A 312 13.83 -10.74 6.62
N THR A 313 12.86 -10.12 7.29
CA THR A 313 12.53 -8.71 7.04
C THR A 313 13.68 -7.77 7.40
N LEU A 314 14.45 -8.06 8.46
CA LEU A 314 15.68 -7.32 8.76
C LEU A 314 16.68 -7.36 7.60
N MET A 315 16.87 -8.53 6.98
CA MET A 315 17.75 -8.66 5.80
C MET A 315 17.21 -7.85 4.61
N GLU A 316 15.89 -7.88 4.37
CA GLU A 316 15.25 -7.11 3.31
C GLU A 316 15.44 -5.59 3.48
N GLN A 317 15.47 -5.08 4.73
CA GLN A 317 15.69 -3.65 4.99
C GLN A 317 17.05 -3.14 4.48
N LEU A 318 18.08 -3.99 4.42
CA LEU A 318 19.40 -3.61 3.90
C LEU A 318 19.37 -3.17 2.42
N PHE A 319 18.35 -3.58 1.68
CA PHE A 319 18.20 -3.30 0.25
C PHE A 319 16.96 -2.47 -0.10
N LEU A 320 16.10 -2.16 0.89
CA LEU A 320 14.78 -1.57 0.67
C LEU A 320 14.83 -0.28 -0.14
N SER A 321 15.68 0.67 0.25
CA SER A 321 15.77 1.98 -0.38
C SER A 321 16.57 1.97 -1.70
N LEU A 322 17.34 0.92 -2.00
CA LEU A 322 17.96 0.74 -3.31
C LEU A 322 16.91 0.51 -4.41
N GLY A 323 15.80 -0.16 -4.05
CA GLY A 323 14.63 -0.24 -4.93
C GLY A 323 14.14 1.15 -5.34
N SER A 324 14.08 2.11 -4.42
CA SER A 324 13.69 3.49 -4.71
C SER A 324 14.64 4.19 -5.68
N ALA A 325 15.95 3.92 -5.61
CA ALA A 325 16.93 4.43 -6.58
C ALA A 325 16.66 3.91 -8.00
N ILE A 326 16.35 2.61 -8.15
CA ILE A 326 15.99 1.99 -9.43
C ILE A 326 14.68 2.61 -9.97
N TYR A 327 13.70 2.83 -9.11
CA TYR A 327 12.47 3.51 -9.49
C TYR A 327 12.73 4.96 -9.92
N ALA A 328 13.61 5.70 -9.25
CA ALA A 328 13.98 7.06 -9.60
C ALA A 328 14.64 7.16 -10.99
N GLU A 329 15.51 6.22 -11.35
CA GLU A 329 16.12 6.12 -12.69
C GLU A 329 15.06 5.95 -13.79
N GLY A 330 13.98 5.22 -13.51
CA GLY A 330 12.81 5.08 -14.41
C GLY A 330 12.82 3.85 -15.30
N ASN A 331 13.95 3.18 -15.55
CA ASN A 331 13.99 1.92 -16.29
C ASN A 331 13.86 0.71 -15.37
N ILE A 332 12.64 0.41 -14.98
CA ILE A 332 12.36 -0.67 -14.03
C ILE A 332 12.11 -2.05 -14.67
N ARG A 333 12.25 -2.17 -16.00
CA ARG A 333 11.92 -3.43 -16.72
C ARG A 333 12.72 -4.61 -16.22
N LEU A 334 14.05 -4.49 -16.22
CA LEU A 334 14.93 -5.58 -15.78
C LEU A 334 14.68 -5.93 -14.30
N TYR A 335 14.57 -4.90 -13.45
CA TYR A 335 14.25 -5.08 -12.03
C TYR A 335 12.94 -5.85 -11.85
N THR A 336 11.89 -5.46 -12.59
CA THR A 336 10.58 -6.14 -12.55
C THR A 336 10.69 -7.60 -12.98
N LEU A 337 11.37 -7.88 -14.08
CA LEU A 337 11.55 -9.26 -14.59
C LEU A 337 12.30 -10.14 -13.58
N VAL A 338 13.39 -9.63 -13.02
CA VAL A 338 14.16 -10.36 -12.00
C VAL A 338 13.33 -10.59 -10.75
N LYS A 339 12.67 -9.55 -10.23
CA LYS A 339 11.87 -9.66 -9.00
C LYS A 339 10.64 -10.56 -9.17
N THR A 340 9.96 -10.48 -10.32
CA THR A 340 8.83 -11.36 -10.64
C THR A 340 9.29 -12.81 -10.85
N GLY A 341 10.38 -13.00 -11.58
CA GLY A 341 10.97 -14.31 -11.80
C GLY A 341 11.43 -14.97 -10.50
N SER A 342 12.11 -14.23 -9.61
CA SER A 342 12.51 -14.74 -8.30
C SER A 342 11.30 -15.11 -7.42
N GLY A 343 10.21 -14.33 -7.47
CA GLY A 343 8.97 -14.65 -6.73
C GLY A 343 8.30 -15.94 -7.21
N ILE A 344 8.26 -16.15 -8.52
CA ILE A 344 7.71 -17.38 -9.11
C ILE A 344 8.61 -18.58 -8.79
N LEU A 345 9.93 -18.42 -8.93
CA LEU A 345 10.90 -19.47 -8.57
C LEU A 345 10.82 -19.85 -7.09
N PHE A 346 10.65 -18.85 -6.22
CA PHE A 346 10.46 -19.07 -4.79
C PHE A 346 9.23 -19.92 -4.48
N LEU A 347 8.07 -19.64 -5.11
CA LEU A 347 6.86 -20.46 -4.95
C LEU A 347 7.07 -21.89 -5.48
N GLY A 348 7.68 -22.02 -6.65
CA GLY A 348 8.00 -23.32 -7.23
C GLY A 348 8.96 -24.13 -6.36
N ALA A 349 10.02 -23.50 -5.83
CA ALA A 349 10.96 -24.11 -4.92
C ALA A 349 10.29 -24.56 -3.60
N THR A 350 9.42 -23.69 -3.04
CA THR A 350 8.64 -24.01 -1.82
C THR A 350 7.77 -25.25 -2.04
N TYR A 351 7.06 -25.30 -3.15
CA TYR A 351 6.25 -26.47 -3.52
C TYR A 351 7.14 -27.72 -3.69
N GLY A 352 8.25 -27.60 -4.41
CA GLY A 352 9.20 -28.70 -4.62
C GLY A 352 9.80 -29.24 -3.32
N PHE A 353 10.21 -28.37 -2.38
CA PHE A 353 10.73 -28.80 -1.08
C PHE A 353 9.70 -29.56 -0.26
N TYR A 354 8.45 -29.13 -0.27
CA TYR A 354 7.39 -29.83 0.46
C TYR A 354 7.00 -31.17 -0.19
N SER A 355 7.03 -31.25 -1.52
CA SER A 355 6.81 -32.53 -2.22
C SER A 355 7.91 -33.57 -1.94
N LEU A 356 9.12 -33.10 -1.57
CA LEU A 356 10.25 -33.92 -1.14
C LEU A 356 10.21 -34.26 0.37
N GLY A 357 9.16 -33.86 1.10
CA GLY A 357 8.97 -34.15 2.52
C GLY A 357 9.73 -33.22 3.47
N TRP A 358 10.16 -32.04 3.02
CA TRP A 358 10.84 -31.07 3.87
C TRP A 358 9.86 -30.41 4.86
N THR A 359 10.41 -29.89 5.97
CA THR A 359 9.62 -29.31 7.06
C THR A 359 9.00 -27.96 6.68
N HIS A 360 7.86 -27.65 7.30
CA HIS A 360 7.00 -26.49 7.00
C HIS A 360 7.66 -25.11 7.12
N PHE A 361 8.77 -24.94 7.83
CA PHE A 361 9.49 -23.65 7.95
C PHE A 361 10.58 -23.44 6.89
N MET A 362 10.87 -24.44 6.05
CA MET A 362 11.95 -24.35 5.06
C MET A 362 11.71 -23.29 3.98
N PHE A 363 10.49 -22.85 3.78
CA PHE A 363 10.25 -21.73 2.84
C PHE A 363 10.93 -20.41 3.31
N TYR A 364 11.10 -20.19 4.61
CA TYR A 364 11.87 -19.04 5.10
C TYR A 364 13.35 -19.18 4.77
N VAL A 365 13.91 -20.37 4.85
CA VAL A 365 15.29 -20.63 4.44
C VAL A 365 15.47 -20.43 2.94
N ALA A 366 14.49 -20.83 2.14
CA ALA A 366 14.51 -20.61 0.70
C ALA A 366 14.29 -19.11 0.32
N ALA A 367 13.73 -18.32 1.22
CA ALA A 367 13.44 -16.90 0.99
C ALA A 367 14.59 -15.95 1.39
N ILE A 368 15.55 -16.42 2.19
CA ILE A 368 16.77 -15.71 2.59
C ILE A 368 17.88 -16.01 1.58
#